data_1a07c07a69266cdaaf0c9c21110473f2
#
_entry.id   1a07c07a69266cdaaf0c9c21110473f2
#
_cell.length_a   1.000
_cell.length_b   1.000
_cell.length_c   1.000
_cell.angle_alpha   90.00
_cell.angle_beta   90.00
_cell.angle_gamma   90.00
#
_symmetry.space_group_name_H-M   'P 1'
#
loop_
_entity.id
_entity.type
_entity.pdbx_description
1 polymer ?
#
loop_
_entity_poly.entity_id
_entity_poly.type
_entity_poly.pdbx_seq_one_letter_code
_entity_poly.pdbx_strand_id
1 'polypeptide(L)'
;FLGTDVGLRFKTARGRGGVVENVYIQDISMKNISGEAILFDMYYQGKDPVATFGNGDETPKIESKPVDAGTPQFKNIFVDRVVAKGAETGLLVRGLPEMPIHHIYLSNLDIEAKQTYRVIEATDIQLTNAHFTQTGDKKPELINVKRWKLNAQ
;
A
#
# COMPACT_ATOMS: atom_id res chain seq x y z
N PHE A 1 -1.54 17.79 -1.64
CA PHE A 1 -1.89 17.54 -0.23
C PHE A 1 -0.81 18.17 0.66
N LEU A 2 -1.22 18.79 1.76
CA LEU A 2 -0.30 19.39 2.72
C LEU A 2 -0.77 19.08 4.15
N GLY A 3 0.07 18.37 4.94
CA GLY A 3 -0.21 18.08 6.34
C GLY A 3 -1.39 17.13 6.57
N THR A 4 -1.77 16.30 5.59
CA THR A 4 -2.81 15.29 5.76
C THR A 4 -2.27 14.05 6.48
N ASP A 5 -3.14 13.27 7.10
CA ASP A 5 -2.77 12.00 7.75
C ASP A 5 -2.32 10.95 6.73
N VAL A 6 -3.02 10.83 5.61
CA VAL A 6 -2.70 9.95 4.49
C VAL A 6 -2.86 10.71 3.18
N GLY A 7 -1.98 10.44 2.21
CA GLY A 7 -2.07 10.98 0.87
C GLY A 7 -3.15 10.29 0.03
N LEU A 8 -2.77 9.34 -0.81
CA LEU A 8 -3.70 8.50 -1.55
C LEU A 8 -4.14 7.31 -0.68
N ARG A 9 -5.44 7.15 -0.46
CA ARG A 9 -6.00 6.10 0.40
C ARG A 9 -7.01 5.24 -0.33
N PHE A 10 -6.70 3.97 -0.51
CA PHE A 10 -7.61 2.92 -0.96
C PHE A 10 -7.94 2.01 0.22
N LYS A 11 -9.18 1.95 0.65
CA LYS A 11 -9.56 1.23 1.86
C LYS A 11 -10.82 0.40 1.69
N THR A 12 -10.81 -0.80 2.23
CA THR A 12 -11.94 -1.72 2.33
C THR A 12 -11.76 -2.66 3.51
N ALA A 13 -12.67 -3.60 3.71
CA ALA A 13 -12.53 -4.67 4.69
C ALA A 13 -13.36 -5.90 4.28
N ARG A 14 -13.00 -7.07 4.83
CA ARG A 14 -13.84 -8.27 4.74
C ARG A 14 -15.28 -7.95 5.16
N GLY A 15 -16.24 -8.56 4.49
CA GLY A 15 -17.68 -8.35 4.70
C GLY A 15 -18.27 -7.18 3.89
N ARG A 16 -17.43 -6.31 3.32
CA ARG A 16 -17.91 -5.23 2.44
C ARG A 16 -18.06 -5.66 0.99
N GLY A 17 -17.27 -6.63 0.56
CA GLY A 17 -17.26 -7.08 -0.84
C GLY A 17 -16.84 -5.99 -1.81
N GLY A 18 -17.22 -6.20 -3.07
CA GLY A 18 -16.98 -5.25 -4.14
C GLY A 18 -15.57 -5.31 -4.74
N VAL A 19 -15.45 -4.71 -5.90
CA VAL A 19 -14.18 -4.62 -6.64
C VAL A 19 -13.88 -3.15 -6.92
N VAL A 20 -12.69 -2.70 -6.55
CA VAL A 20 -12.14 -1.41 -6.96
C VAL A 20 -11.11 -1.69 -8.03
N GLU A 21 -11.41 -1.28 -9.25
CA GLU A 21 -10.55 -1.54 -10.41
C GLU A 21 -10.58 -0.41 -11.42
N ASN A 22 -9.59 -0.42 -12.32
CA ASN A 22 -9.49 0.54 -13.42
C ASN A 22 -9.45 2.00 -12.94
N VAL A 23 -8.70 2.22 -11.86
CA VAL A 23 -8.49 3.56 -11.29
C VAL A 23 -7.21 4.15 -11.83
N TYR A 24 -7.27 5.38 -12.33
CA TYR A 24 -6.14 6.11 -12.87
C TYR A 24 -5.95 7.41 -12.10
N ILE A 25 -4.75 7.58 -11.52
CA ILE A 25 -4.38 8.76 -10.74
C ILE A 25 -3.07 9.30 -11.28
N GLN A 26 -2.98 10.62 -11.42
CA GLN A 26 -1.76 11.26 -11.90
C GLN A 26 -1.56 12.65 -11.32
N ASP A 27 -0.31 13.13 -11.37
CA ASP A 27 0.07 14.50 -11.04
C ASP A 27 -0.26 14.88 -9.58
N ILE A 28 0.22 14.08 -8.64
CA ILE A 28 0.00 14.29 -7.21
C ILE A 28 1.27 14.84 -6.55
N SER A 29 1.11 15.92 -5.81
CA SER A 29 2.15 16.47 -4.93
C SER A 29 1.68 16.44 -3.47
N MET A 30 2.56 15.97 -2.58
CA MET A 30 2.28 15.82 -1.15
C MET A 30 3.44 16.32 -0.31
N LYS A 31 3.12 16.90 0.85
CA LYS A 31 4.13 17.33 1.82
C LYS A 31 3.62 17.15 3.24
N ASN A 32 4.52 16.73 4.15
CA ASN A 32 4.25 16.54 5.58
C ASN A 32 3.06 15.62 5.83
N ILE A 33 3.14 14.39 5.28
CA ILE A 33 2.14 13.36 5.48
C ILE A 33 2.50 12.59 6.75
N SER A 34 1.65 12.66 7.78
CA SER A 34 1.97 12.04 9.08
C SER A 34 1.85 10.51 9.08
N GLY A 35 1.21 9.92 8.08
CA GLY A 35 1.11 8.50 7.84
C GLY A 35 1.67 8.10 6.48
N GLU A 36 0.85 7.46 5.66
CA GLU A 36 1.28 6.90 4.39
C GLU A 36 1.08 7.88 3.21
N ALA A 37 2.09 7.97 2.32
CA ALA A 37 1.90 8.71 1.08
C ALA A 37 0.92 7.99 0.15
N ILE A 38 1.05 6.65 0.02
CA ILE A 38 0.14 5.80 -0.76
C ILE A 38 -0.25 4.59 0.11
N LEU A 39 -1.54 4.41 0.35
CA LEU A 39 -2.10 3.35 1.18
C LEU A 39 -3.13 2.50 0.42
N PHE A 40 -2.91 1.19 0.39
CA PHE A 40 -3.90 0.17 0.04
C PHE A 40 -4.17 -0.69 1.29
N ASP A 41 -5.40 -0.65 1.82
CA ASP A 41 -5.74 -1.31 3.07
C ASP A 41 -7.05 -2.08 2.99
N MET A 42 -6.97 -3.40 3.14
CA MET A 42 -8.13 -4.31 3.15
C MET A 42 -8.59 -4.68 4.58
N TYR A 43 -8.13 -3.97 5.61
CA TYR A 43 -8.48 -4.21 7.02
C TYR A 43 -9.14 -3.00 7.69
N TYR A 44 -9.57 -2.01 6.92
CA TYR A 44 -10.07 -0.76 7.46
C TYR A 44 -11.33 -0.96 8.31
N GLN A 45 -11.21 -0.70 9.62
CA GLN A 45 -12.28 -0.92 10.61
C GLN A 45 -12.82 -2.36 10.63
N GLY A 46 -12.05 -3.32 10.14
CA GLY A 46 -12.39 -4.73 10.23
C GLY A 46 -12.25 -5.26 11.64
N LYS A 47 -13.05 -6.28 11.98
CA LYS A 47 -12.94 -7.01 13.25
C LYS A 47 -11.76 -8.00 13.26
N ASP A 48 -11.13 -8.20 12.11
CA ASP A 48 -9.95 -9.04 12.04
C ASP A 48 -8.83 -8.41 12.85
N PRO A 49 -8.12 -9.20 13.66
CA PRO A 49 -6.96 -8.73 14.35
C PRO A 49 -5.89 -8.37 13.30
N VAL A 50 -6.03 -7.21 12.70
CA VAL A 50 -4.86 -6.56 12.16
C VAL A 50 -4.03 -6.35 13.39
N ALA A 51 -2.93 -7.07 13.48
CA ALA A 51 -1.90 -6.63 14.36
C ALA A 51 -1.78 -5.15 14.11
N THR A 52 -2.21 -4.38 15.08
CA THR A 52 -1.95 -2.96 15.08
C THR A 52 -0.49 -2.88 14.76
N PHE A 53 -0.13 -2.32 13.62
CA PHE A 53 1.26 -2.13 13.22
C PHE A 53 1.92 -1.09 14.14
N GLY A 54 1.62 -1.20 15.43
CA GLY A 54 2.23 -0.47 16.50
C GLY A 54 3.47 -1.22 16.94
N ASN A 55 4.61 -0.67 16.64
CA ASN A 55 5.89 -0.87 17.35
C ASN A 55 6.44 -2.30 17.52
N GLY A 56 5.85 -3.34 16.94
CA GLY A 56 6.34 -4.72 17.05
C GLY A 56 6.88 -5.23 15.72
N ASP A 57 8.03 -5.88 15.75
CA ASP A 57 8.67 -6.55 14.62
C ASP A 57 7.93 -7.82 14.16
N GLU A 58 6.75 -8.11 14.72
CA GLU A 58 6.00 -9.30 14.42
C GLU A 58 5.22 -9.16 13.10
N THR A 59 5.50 -10.07 12.18
CA THR A 59 4.68 -10.26 10.98
C THR A 59 3.29 -10.74 11.42
N PRO A 60 2.22 -10.01 11.12
CA PRO A 60 0.88 -10.43 11.50
C PRO A 60 0.54 -11.76 10.81
N LYS A 61 0.26 -12.79 11.59
CA LYS A 61 -0.30 -14.04 11.07
C LYS A 61 -1.79 -13.84 10.84
N ILE A 62 -2.14 -13.57 9.60
CA ILE A 62 -3.54 -13.40 9.21
C ILE A 62 -4.00 -14.74 8.62
N GLU A 63 -5.07 -15.30 9.17
CA GLU A 63 -5.65 -16.53 8.65
C GLU A 63 -6.42 -16.26 7.34
N SER A 64 -6.19 -17.13 6.36
CA SER A 64 -6.98 -17.14 5.12
C SER A 64 -8.41 -17.58 5.42
N LYS A 65 -9.38 -16.92 4.81
CA LYS A 65 -10.80 -17.26 4.89
C LYS A 65 -11.32 -17.71 3.52
N PRO A 66 -12.43 -18.47 3.45
CA PRO A 66 -13.07 -18.73 2.18
C PRO A 66 -13.45 -17.44 1.45
N VAL A 67 -13.23 -17.41 0.15
CA VAL A 67 -13.65 -16.27 -0.70
C VAL A 67 -15.17 -16.33 -0.87
N ASP A 68 -15.85 -15.22 -0.61
CA ASP A 68 -17.29 -15.09 -0.73
C ASP A 68 -17.67 -13.69 -1.29
N ALA A 69 -18.97 -13.40 -1.34
CA ALA A 69 -19.47 -12.11 -1.82
C ALA A 69 -19.03 -10.91 -0.96
N GLY A 70 -18.63 -11.14 0.28
CA GLY A 70 -18.08 -10.13 1.19
C GLY A 70 -16.57 -9.92 1.02
N THR A 71 -15.88 -10.73 0.21
CA THR A 71 -14.44 -10.60 0.00
C THR A 71 -14.16 -9.45 -0.98
N PRO A 72 -13.50 -8.37 -0.56
CA PRO A 72 -13.22 -7.24 -1.44
C PRO A 72 -12.00 -7.49 -2.33
N GLN A 73 -11.89 -6.72 -3.42
CA GLN A 73 -10.73 -6.76 -4.32
C GLN A 73 -10.22 -5.35 -4.64
N PHE A 74 -8.89 -5.22 -4.71
CA PHE A 74 -8.20 -4.11 -5.38
C PHE A 74 -7.37 -4.67 -6.53
N LYS A 75 -7.61 -4.16 -7.75
CA LYS A 75 -6.84 -4.56 -8.93
C LYS A 75 -6.85 -3.50 -10.02
N ASN A 76 -5.88 -3.58 -10.93
CA ASN A 76 -5.79 -2.69 -12.10
C ASN A 76 -5.83 -1.22 -11.71
N ILE A 77 -4.93 -0.82 -10.80
CA ILE A 77 -4.82 0.57 -10.33
C ILE A 77 -3.51 1.15 -10.83
N PHE A 78 -3.60 2.31 -11.43
CA PHE A 78 -2.49 3.01 -12.08
C PHE A 78 -2.28 4.36 -11.42
N VAL A 79 -1.07 4.58 -10.89
CA VAL A 79 -0.68 5.85 -10.26
C VAL A 79 0.59 6.35 -10.94
N ASP A 80 0.55 7.56 -11.45
CA ASP A 80 1.64 8.12 -12.21
C ASP A 80 1.98 9.54 -11.76
N ARG A 81 3.26 9.88 -11.76
CA ARG A 81 3.80 11.19 -11.37
C ARG A 81 3.36 11.63 -9.98
N VAL A 82 3.94 10.98 -8.96
CA VAL A 82 3.72 11.34 -7.55
C VAL A 82 5.01 11.85 -6.94
N VAL A 83 4.93 13.02 -6.32
CA VAL A 83 6.00 13.57 -5.48
C VAL A 83 5.48 13.66 -4.05
N ALA A 84 6.16 13.00 -3.11
CA ALA A 84 5.82 13.04 -1.69
C ALA A 84 7.07 13.35 -0.85
N LYS A 85 6.97 14.31 0.05
CA LYS A 85 8.04 14.70 0.96
C LYS A 85 7.58 14.62 2.42
N GLY A 86 8.35 13.92 3.24
CA GLY A 86 8.10 13.83 4.68
C GLY A 86 6.91 12.97 5.04
N ALA A 87 6.82 11.75 4.48
CA ALA A 87 5.85 10.75 4.90
C ALA A 87 6.43 9.82 5.98
N GLU A 88 5.57 9.20 6.80
CA GLU A 88 5.99 8.11 7.70
C GLU A 88 6.31 6.87 6.88
N THR A 89 5.40 6.45 5.99
CA THR A 89 5.60 5.34 5.04
C THR A 89 5.29 5.81 3.63
N GLY A 90 6.17 5.50 2.68
CA GLY A 90 5.97 5.88 1.28
C GLY A 90 4.85 5.08 0.61
N LEU A 91 4.92 3.76 0.68
CA LEU A 91 3.89 2.86 0.15
C LEU A 91 3.56 1.78 1.19
N LEU A 92 2.31 1.73 1.63
CA LEU A 92 1.79 0.64 2.46
C LEU A 92 0.71 -0.13 1.71
N VAL A 93 0.92 -1.44 1.57
CA VAL A 93 -0.05 -2.35 0.96
C VAL A 93 -0.37 -3.47 1.94
N ARG A 94 -1.64 -3.64 2.28
CA ARG A 94 -2.13 -4.69 3.18
C ARG A 94 -3.29 -5.44 2.51
N GLY A 95 -2.97 -6.51 1.78
CA GLY A 95 -3.93 -7.40 1.16
C GLY A 95 -4.44 -8.49 2.09
N LEU A 96 -5.41 -9.25 1.63
CA LEU A 96 -5.91 -10.45 2.28
C LEU A 96 -5.15 -11.69 1.76
N PRO A 97 -4.84 -12.69 2.59
CA PRO A 97 -4.17 -13.90 2.13
C PRO A 97 -5.01 -14.67 1.10
N GLU A 98 -6.35 -14.67 1.22
CA GLU A 98 -7.27 -15.27 0.27
C GLU A 98 -7.55 -14.40 -0.96
N MET A 99 -7.27 -13.09 -0.89
CA MET A 99 -7.48 -12.12 -1.97
C MET A 99 -6.37 -11.07 -1.96
N PRO A 100 -5.16 -11.42 -2.41
CA PRO A 100 -4.05 -10.47 -2.47
C PRO A 100 -4.39 -9.27 -3.35
N ILE A 101 -3.91 -8.10 -2.97
CA ILE A 101 -3.97 -6.92 -3.83
C ILE A 101 -3.10 -7.16 -5.06
N HIS A 102 -3.62 -6.90 -6.27
CA HIS A 102 -2.89 -7.28 -7.46
C HIS A 102 -3.04 -6.30 -8.64
N HIS A 103 -2.07 -6.38 -9.58
CA HIS A 103 -2.02 -5.53 -10.77
C HIS A 103 -2.04 -4.04 -10.41
N ILE A 104 -1.08 -3.64 -9.57
CA ILE A 104 -0.86 -2.25 -9.19
C ILE A 104 0.37 -1.74 -9.94
N TYR A 105 0.19 -0.65 -10.66
CA TYR A 105 1.21 -0.05 -11.50
C TYR A 105 1.47 1.37 -11.03
N LEU A 106 2.66 1.58 -10.49
CA LEU A 106 3.12 2.86 -9.97
C LEU A 106 4.29 3.34 -10.83
N SER A 107 4.20 4.54 -11.39
CA SER A 107 5.24 5.07 -12.26
C SER A 107 5.63 6.50 -11.92
N ASN A 108 6.88 6.86 -12.21
CA ASN A 108 7.40 8.21 -12.02
C ASN A 108 7.17 8.73 -10.59
N LEU A 109 7.70 8.00 -9.61
CA LEU A 109 7.58 8.34 -8.20
C LEU A 109 8.86 9.01 -7.68
N ASP A 110 8.73 10.07 -6.91
CA ASP A 110 9.77 10.64 -6.05
C ASP A 110 9.23 10.78 -4.62
N ILE A 111 9.52 9.79 -3.78
CA ILE A 111 8.95 9.66 -2.45
C ILE A 111 10.03 9.66 -1.38
N GLU A 112 9.98 10.65 -0.49
CA GLU A 112 10.78 10.71 0.72
C GLU A 112 9.93 10.30 1.92
N ALA A 113 10.36 9.24 2.64
CA ALA A 113 9.64 8.71 3.78
C ALA A 113 10.59 8.08 4.81
N LYS A 114 10.14 7.94 6.08
CA LYS A 114 10.94 7.23 7.09
C LYS A 114 11.09 5.75 6.77
N GLN A 115 10.01 5.09 6.31
CA GLN A 115 10.06 3.76 5.71
C GLN A 115 9.60 3.86 4.25
N THR A 116 10.38 3.35 3.31
CA THR A 116 10.08 3.53 1.90
C THR A 116 8.85 2.76 1.45
N TYR A 117 8.77 1.47 1.80
CA TYR A 117 7.58 0.67 1.54
C TYR A 117 7.43 -0.50 2.51
N ARG A 118 6.19 -0.93 2.72
CA ARG A 118 5.79 -2.17 3.38
C ARG A 118 4.64 -2.79 2.61
N VAL A 119 4.83 -4.00 2.10
CA VAL A 119 3.87 -4.66 1.23
C VAL A 119 3.57 -6.06 1.75
N ILE A 120 2.31 -6.35 1.99
CA ILE A 120 1.83 -7.59 2.61
C ILE A 120 0.68 -8.15 1.78
N GLU A 121 0.74 -9.43 1.46
CA GLU A 121 -0.28 -10.15 0.68
C GLU A 121 -0.63 -9.43 -0.63
N ALA A 122 0.34 -9.39 -1.54
CA ALA A 122 0.19 -8.73 -2.83
C ALA A 122 0.84 -9.53 -3.97
N THR A 123 0.38 -9.29 -5.18
CA THR A 123 0.95 -9.91 -6.37
C THR A 123 0.89 -8.96 -7.58
N ASP A 124 1.84 -9.06 -8.49
CA ASP A 124 1.93 -8.16 -9.66
C ASP A 124 1.94 -6.67 -9.30
N ILE A 125 2.85 -6.29 -8.44
CA ILE A 125 3.10 -4.88 -8.11
C ILE A 125 4.31 -4.42 -8.91
N GLN A 126 4.14 -3.42 -9.75
CA GLN A 126 5.19 -2.89 -10.61
C GLN A 126 5.41 -1.40 -10.32
N LEU A 127 6.65 -1.07 -9.99
CA LEU A 127 7.12 0.30 -9.79
C LEU A 127 8.16 0.60 -10.88
N THR A 128 7.85 1.56 -11.75
CA THR A 128 8.72 1.96 -12.86
C THR A 128 9.15 3.39 -12.69
N ASN A 129 10.44 3.66 -12.84
CA ASN A 129 11.01 4.99 -12.59
C ASN A 129 10.59 5.51 -11.21
N ALA A 130 10.81 4.67 -10.18
CA ALA A 130 10.42 4.97 -8.82
C ALA A 130 11.65 5.22 -7.95
N HIS A 131 11.75 6.44 -7.46
CA HIS A 131 12.81 6.86 -6.55
C HIS A 131 12.26 6.99 -5.14
N PHE A 132 12.89 6.28 -4.20
CA PHE A 132 12.58 6.36 -2.78
C PHE A 132 13.78 6.87 -2.00
N THR A 133 13.59 7.92 -1.23
CA THR A 133 14.57 8.41 -0.25
C THR A 133 14.13 8.03 1.15
N GLN A 134 14.91 7.18 1.80
CA GLN A 134 14.63 6.77 3.18
C GLN A 134 15.27 7.74 4.18
N THR A 135 14.48 8.21 5.12
CA THR A 135 14.92 9.15 6.18
C THR A 135 14.89 8.55 7.58
N GLY A 136 14.33 7.35 7.76
CA GLY A 136 14.27 6.64 9.03
C GLY A 136 15.01 5.30 9.01
N ASP A 137 14.96 4.58 10.11
CA ASP A 137 15.74 3.35 10.32
C ASP A 137 15.00 2.06 9.94
N LYS A 138 13.67 2.12 9.75
CA LYS A 138 12.85 0.96 9.38
C LYS A 138 13.13 0.53 7.94
N LYS A 139 13.58 -0.71 7.77
CA LYS A 139 13.85 -1.26 6.45
C LYS A 139 12.57 -1.47 5.64
N PRO A 140 12.66 -1.42 4.29
CA PRO A 140 11.58 -1.86 3.43
C PRO A 140 11.22 -3.33 3.68
N GLU A 141 9.93 -3.68 3.57
CA GLU A 141 9.45 -5.02 3.83
C GLU A 141 8.54 -5.54 2.72
N LEU A 142 8.72 -6.81 2.36
CA LEU A 142 7.86 -7.58 1.46
C LEU A 142 7.47 -8.88 2.16
N ILE A 143 6.18 -9.09 2.42
CA ILE A 143 5.65 -10.25 3.14
C ILE A 143 4.57 -10.92 2.29
N ASN A 144 4.79 -12.19 1.91
CA ASN A 144 3.89 -12.94 1.03
C ASN A 144 3.60 -12.18 -0.28
N VAL A 145 4.64 -11.64 -0.90
CA VAL A 145 4.54 -10.87 -2.14
C VAL A 145 5.09 -11.69 -3.30
N LYS A 146 4.32 -11.76 -4.39
CA LYS A 146 4.72 -12.41 -5.64
C LYS A 146 4.81 -11.39 -6.76
N ARG A 147 5.75 -11.60 -7.69
CA ARG A 147 5.95 -10.75 -8.87
C ARG A 147 6.04 -9.25 -8.54
N TRP A 148 6.91 -8.95 -7.59
CA TRP A 148 7.31 -7.59 -7.28
C TRP A 148 8.39 -7.12 -8.26
N LYS A 149 8.21 -5.94 -8.83
CA LYS A 149 9.21 -5.28 -9.68
C LYS A 149 9.39 -3.84 -9.24
N LEU A 150 10.62 -3.49 -8.92
CA LEU A 150 11.02 -2.12 -8.61
C LEU A 150 12.18 -1.74 -9.53
N ASN A 151 11.91 -0.85 -10.47
CA ASN A 151 12.91 -0.29 -11.36
C ASN A 151 13.10 1.19 -11.00
N ALA A 152 14.24 1.49 -10.40
CA ALA A 152 14.76 2.85 -10.24
C ALA A 152 15.60 3.19 -11.46
N GLN A 153 15.51 4.43 -11.94
CA GLN A 153 16.49 4.97 -12.89
C GLN A 153 17.56 5.72 -12.15
#